data_d481db45ef8157328d39d76a76e0f444
#
_entry.id   d481db45ef8157328d39d76a76e0f444
#
_cell.length_a   1.000
_cell.length_b   1.000
_cell.length_c   1.000
_cell.angle_alpha   90.00
_cell.angle_beta   90.00
_cell.angle_gamma   90.00
#
_symmetry.space_group_name_H-M   'P 1'
#
loop_
_entity.id
_entity.type
_entity.pdbx_description
1 polymer ?
#
loop_
_entity_poly.entity_id
_entity_poly.type
_entity_poly.pdbx_seq_one_letter_code
_entity_poly.pdbx_strand_id
1 'polypeptide(L)'
;MEHIAQILTVIVVGTLVGVEFGVAAFTNPILERLPDDAYRQARATGSRILGTAMPFWYAAAAALLVGDAVLVRTPLAVAPVVLMGAVMVLTLTTLVPINNRVAAWAGAGPEEAPTNRELAHRWDRLHWLRVALLLLAFVLVALPG
;
A
#
# COMPACT_ATOMS: atom_id res chain seq x y z
N MET A 1 -22.81 11.27 15.27
CA MET A 1 -21.49 10.62 15.43
C MET A 1 -21.12 9.77 14.21
N GLU A 2 -22.08 9.08 13.62
CA GLU A 2 -21.87 8.24 12.40
C GLU A 2 -21.28 9.04 11.22
N HIS A 3 -21.84 10.20 10.88
CA HIS A 3 -21.32 11.04 9.81
C HIS A 3 -19.86 11.49 10.01
N ILE A 4 -19.45 11.78 11.25
CA ILE A 4 -18.07 12.19 11.53
C ILE A 4 -17.13 11.00 11.35
N ALA A 5 -17.51 9.82 11.86
CA ALA A 5 -16.76 8.58 11.66
C ALA A 5 -16.58 8.27 10.18
N GLN A 6 -17.67 8.30 9.40
CA GLN A 6 -17.63 8.07 7.95
C GLN A 6 -16.72 9.08 7.22
N ILE A 7 -16.80 10.36 7.54
CA ILE A 7 -15.92 11.38 6.95
C ILE A 7 -14.45 11.08 7.25
N LEU A 8 -14.13 10.73 8.49
CA LEU A 8 -12.76 10.36 8.89
C LEU A 8 -12.27 9.12 8.15
N THR A 9 -13.13 8.11 8.02
CA THR A 9 -12.81 6.88 7.27
C THR A 9 -12.52 7.20 5.80
N VAL A 10 -13.38 7.97 5.15
CA VAL A 10 -13.19 8.39 3.75
C VAL A 10 -11.89 9.18 3.58
N ILE A 11 -11.56 10.10 4.49
CA ILE A 11 -10.32 10.87 4.42
C ILE A 11 -9.10 9.96 4.58
N VAL A 12 -9.07 9.12 5.61
CA VAL A 12 -7.90 8.28 5.92
C VAL A 12 -7.71 7.19 4.86
N VAL A 13 -8.77 6.51 4.45
CA VAL A 13 -8.69 5.49 3.38
C VAL A 13 -8.38 6.14 2.03
N GLY A 14 -9.01 7.26 1.70
CA GLY A 14 -8.79 7.97 0.43
C GLY A 14 -7.36 8.49 0.30
N THR A 15 -6.79 9.06 1.35
CA THR A 15 -5.39 9.51 1.35
C THR A 15 -4.42 8.34 1.30
N LEU A 16 -4.70 7.22 1.98
CA LEU A 16 -3.93 5.98 1.86
C LEU A 16 -3.91 5.49 0.40
N VAL A 17 -5.09 5.37 -0.23
CA VAL A 17 -5.24 4.97 -1.63
C VAL A 17 -4.49 5.92 -2.56
N GLY A 18 -4.58 7.24 -2.31
CA GLY A 18 -3.88 8.24 -3.10
C GLY A 18 -2.36 8.08 -3.07
N VAL A 19 -1.78 7.84 -1.90
CA VAL A 19 -0.34 7.59 -1.75
C VAL A 19 0.06 6.29 -2.45
N GLU A 20 -0.67 5.20 -2.24
CA GLU A 20 -0.38 3.90 -2.86
C GLU A 20 -0.47 3.97 -4.39
N PHE A 21 -1.51 4.63 -4.92
CA PHE A 21 -1.65 4.88 -6.35
C PHE A 21 -0.51 5.77 -6.88
N GLY A 22 -0.14 6.83 -6.17
CA GLY A 22 0.96 7.72 -6.53
C GLY A 22 2.29 6.99 -6.63
N VAL A 23 2.56 6.06 -5.72
CA VAL A 23 3.75 5.20 -5.79
C VAL A 23 3.71 4.30 -7.01
N ALA A 24 2.58 3.63 -7.29
CA ALA A 24 2.44 2.71 -8.40
C ALA A 24 2.50 3.42 -9.77
N ALA A 25 1.74 4.51 -9.91
CA ALA A 25 1.53 5.17 -11.20
C ALA A 25 2.63 6.17 -11.58
N PHE A 26 3.29 6.77 -10.60
CA PHE A 26 4.23 7.85 -10.84
C PHE A 26 5.63 7.55 -10.30
N THR A 27 5.75 7.22 -9.02
CA THR A 27 7.06 7.06 -8.37
C THR A 27 7.84 5.90 -9.01
N ASN A 28 7.25 4.72 -9.10
CA ASN A 28 7.94 3.54 -9.65
C ASN A 28 8.39 3.74 -11.10
N PRO A 29 7.55 4.24 -12.05
CA PRO A 29 7.99 4.53 -13.41
C PRO A 29 9.09 5.59 -13.53
N ILE A 30 9.11 6.57 -12.60
CA ILE A 30 10.20 7.57 -12.55
C ILE A 30 11.51 6.90 -12.13
N LEU A 31 11.46 6.05 -11.10
CA LEU A 31 12.64 5.33 -10.61
C LEU A 31 13.23 4.40 -11.68
N GLU A 32 12.41 3.75 -12.50
CA GLU A 32 12.87 2.86 -13.58
C GLU A 32 13.74 3.56 -14.65
N ARG A 33 13.64 4.88 -14.75
CA ARG A 33 14.45 5.69 -15.68
C ARG A 33 15.82 6.09 -15.11
N LEU A 34 16.09 5.79 -13.85
CA LEU A 34 17.35 6.14 -13.20
C LEU A 34 18.47 5.15 -13.58
N PRO A 35 19.73 5.62 -13.64
CA PRO A 35 20.90 4.74 -13.69
C PRO A 35 20.89 3.75 -12.48
N ASP A 36 21.50 2.58 -12.68
CA ASP A 36 21.38 1.45 -11.73
C ASP A 36 21.72 1.81 -10.28
N ASP A 37 22.77 2.57 -10.05
CA ASP A 37 23.15 2.96 -8.70
C ASP A 37 22.14 3.91 -8.05
N ALA A 38 21.67 4.91 -8.79
CA ALA A 38 20.64 5.83 -8.33
C ALA A 38 19.31 5.12 -8.10
N TYR A 39 18.95 4.20 -9.00
CA TYR A 39 17.76 3.34 -8.86
C TYR A 39 17.79 2.54 -7.55
N ARG A 40 18.89 1.80 -7.29
CA ARG A 40 19.04 0.99 -6.07
C ARG A 40 18.93 1.85 -4.81
N GLN A 41 19.63 2.99 -4.79
CA GLN A 41 19.62 3.89 -3.64
C GLN A 41 18.22 4.48 -3.40
N ALA A 42 17.53 4.92 -4.46
CA ALA A 42 16.20 5.49 -4.36
C ALA A 42 15.17 4.44 -3.92
N ARG A 43 15.22 3.23 -4.48
CA ARG A 43 14.37 2.11 -4.07
C ARG A 43 14.60 1.72 -2.60
N ALA A 44 15.85 1.58 -2.17
CA ALA A 44 16.19 1.25 -0.80
C ALA A 44 15.71 2.33 0.19
N THR A 45 15.91 3.60 -0.14
CA THR A 45 15.46 4.72 0.69
C THR A 45 13.94 4.78 0.77
N GLY A 46 13.25 4.68 -0.37
CA GLY A 46 11.79 4.65 -0.41
C GLY A 46 11.20 3.48 0.38
N SER A 47 11.79 2.28 0.24
CA SER A 47 11.38 1.09 0.99
C SER A 47 11.48 1.27 2.51
N ARG A 48 12.52 1.95 2.99
CA ARG A 48 12.68 2.25 4.43
C ARG A 48 11.64 3.25 4.92
N ILE A 49 11.47 4.37 4.20
CA ILE A 49 10.53 5.44 4.59
C ILE A 49 9.09 4.89 4.59
N LEU A 50 8.66 4.27 3.49
CA LEU A 50 7.33 3.72 3.37
C LEU A 50 7.12 2.54 4.33
N GLY A 51 8.12 1.67 4.49
CA GLY A 51 8.08 0.55 5.44
C GLY A 51 7.89 0.98 6.88
N THR A 52 8.32 2.19 7.25
CA THR A 52 8.12 2.75 8.59
C THR A 52 6.78 3.46 8.74
N ALA A 53 6.37 4.27 7.76
CA ALA A 53 5.17 5.10 7.85
C ALA A 53 3.87 4.33 7.58
N MET A 54 3.88 3.46 6.56
CA MET A 54 2.66 2.81 6.07
C MET A 54 1.98 1.88 7.07
N PRO A 55 2.67 1.09 7.92
CA PRO A 55 2.00 0.23 8.90
C PRO A 55 1.04 0.98 9.82
N PHE A 56 1.41 2.17 10.28
CA PHE A 56 0.55 3.00 11.12
C PHE A 56 -0.69 3.49 10.36
N TRP A 57 -0.53 3.84 9.09
CA TRP A 57 -1.63 4.29 8.26
C TRP A 57 -2.61 3.17 7.94
N TYR A 58 -2.10 1.97 7.61
CA TYR A 58 -2.93 0.78 7.43
C TYR A 58 -3.70 0.39 8.70
N ALA A 59 -3.05 0.46 9.87
CA ALA A 59 -3.69 0.19 11.14
C ALA A 59 -4.83 1.19 11.43
N ALA A 60 -4.61 2.47 11.19
CA ALA A 60 -5.63 3.50 11.36
C ALA A 60 -6.81 3.29 10.39
N ALA A 61 -6.53 3.03 9.11
CA ALA A 61 -7.56 2.75 8.11
C ALA A 61 -8.38 1.50 8.48
N ALA A 62 -7.73 0.41 8.87
CA ALA A 62 -8.40 -0.81 9.30
C ALA A 62 -9.30 -0.59 10.52
N ALA A 63 -8.82 0.14 11.53
CA ALA A 63 -9.59 0.46 12.72
C ALA A 63 -10.84 1.28 12.41
N LEU A 64 -10.72 2.28 11.52
CA LEU A 64 -11.86 3.09 11.09
C LEU A 64 -12.88 2.28 10.29
N LEU A 65 -12.43 1.43 9.35
CA LEU A 65 -13.32 0.55 8.59
C LEU A 65 -14.11 -0.41 9.50
N VAL A 66 -13.45 -0.99 10.49
CA VAL A 66 -14.11 -1.84 11.49
C VAL A 66 -15.10 -1.02 12.32
N GLY A 67 -14.72 0.18 12.74
CA GLY A 67 -15.61 1.10 13.46
C GLY A 67 -16.89 1.41 12.67
N ASP A 68 -16.74 1.77 11.40
CA ASP A 68 -17.88 2.04 10.51
C ASP A 68 -18.76 0.80 10.33
N ALA A 69 -18.18 -0.39 10.12
CA ALA A 69 -18.95 -1.62 9.98
C ALA A 69 -19.75 -1.97 11.24
N VAL A 70 -19.21 -1.68 12.43
CA VAL A 70 -19.91 -1.89 13.72
C VAL A 70 -21.04 -0.87 13.90
N LEU A 71 -20.88 0.36 13.45
CA LEU A 71 -21.88 1.42 13.56
C LEU A 71 -23.03 1.23 12.57
N VAL A 72 -22.68 1.03 11.29
CA VAL A 72 -23.67 0.96 10.19
C VAL A 72 -24.40 -0.39 10.15
N ARG A 73 -23.75 -1.49 10.54
CA ARG A 73 -24.33 -2.84 10.64
C ARG A 73 -25.01 -3.37 9.39
N THR A 74 -24.57 -2.94 8.21
CA THR A 74 -25.05 -3.48 6.93
C THR A 74 -24.04 -4.48 6.35
N PRO A 75 -24.47 -5.47 5.57
CA PRO A 75 -23.55 -6.38 4.86
C PRO A 75 -22.58 -5.63 3.95
N LEU A 76 -23.01 -4.52 3.37
CA LEU A 76 -22.18 -3.68 2.50
C LEU A 76 -21.01 -3.04 3.26
N ALA A 77 -21.22 -2.65 4.52
CA ALA A 77 -20.16 -2.06 5.38
C ALA A 77 -19.07 -3.07 5.77
N VAL A 78 -19.35 -4.38 5.69
CA VAL A 78 -18.37 -5.44 5.98
C VAL A 78 -17.41 -5.67 4.82
N ALA A 79 -17.83 -5.41 3.58
CA ALA A 79 -17.01 -5.67 2.39
C ALA A 79 -15.66 -4.90 2.39
N PRO A 80 -15.59 -3.59 2.72
CA PRO A 80 -14.31 -2.87 2.85
C PRO A 80 -13.39 -3.46 3.91
N VAL A 81 -13.93 -3.98 5.02
CA VAL A 81 -13.15 -4.64 6.08
C VAL A 81 -12.51 -5.92 5.56
N VAL A 82 -13.26 -6.75 4.83
CA VAL A 82 -12.75 -7.98 4.22
C VAL A 82 -11.67 -7.67 3.19
N LEU A 83 -11.88 -6.67 2.33
CA LEU A 83 -10.88 -6.22 1.37
C LEU A 83 -9.61 -5.72 2.05
N MET A 84 -9.72 -4.93 3.11
CA MET A 84 -8.58 -4.48 3.90
C MET A 84 -7.84 -5.67 4.53
N GLY A 85 -8.56 -6.67 5.04
CA GLY A 85 -7.97 -7.91 5.53
C GLY A 85 -7.16 -8.64 4.45
N ALA A 86 -7.71 -8.77 3.25
CA ALA A 86 -7.01 -9.36 2.10
C ALA A 86 -5.75 -8.56 1.73
N VAL A 87 -5.85 -7.23 1.73
CA VAL A 87 -4.70 -6.33 1.50
C VAL A 87 -3.62 -6.53 2.57
N MET A 88 -3.99 -6.65 3.83
CA MET A 88 -3.04 -6.89 4.92
C MET A 88 -2.35 -8.25 4.79
N VAL A 89 -3.09 -9.30 4.47
CA VAL A 89 -2.52 -10.64 4.21
C VAL A 89 -1.54 -10.57 3.04
N LEU A 90 -1.94 -10.02 1.90
CA LEU A 90 -1.08 -9.83 0.73
C LEU A 90 0.20 -9.05 1.11
N THR A 91 0.05 -7.97 1.87
CA THR A 91 1.16 -7.10 2.27
C THR A 91 2.15 -7.86 3.16
N LEU A 92 1.67 -8.51 4.22
CA LEU A 92 2.53 -9.18 5.21
C LEU A 92 3.21 -10.43 4.65
N THR A 93 2.51 -11.19 3.79
CA THR A 93 3.05 -12.45 3.27
C THR A 93 3.94 -12.28 2.05
N THR A 94 3.77 -11.20 1.27
CA THR A 94 4.50 -11.02 0.00
C THR A 94 5.26 -9.70 -0.10
N LEU A 95 4.58 -8.57 0.09
CA LEU A 95 5.16 -7.26 -0.15
C LEU A 95 6.21 -6.86 0.89
N VAL A 96 5.95 -7.11 2.17
CA VAL A 96 6.91 -6.81 3.26
C VAL A 96 8.20 -7.61 3.13
N PRO A 97 8.19 -8.94 2.90
CA PRO A 97 9.42 -9.69 2.68
C PRO A 97 10.25 -9.18 1.50
N ILE A 98 9.60 -8.82 0.37
CA ILE A 98 10.29 -8.22 -0.77
C ILE A 98 10.84 -6.84 -0.41
N ASN A 99 10.04 -6.00 0.25
CA ASN A 99 10.44 -4.66 0.66
C ASN A 99 11.68 -4.67 1.57
N ASN A 100 11.76 -5.61 2.50
CA ASN A 100 12.92 -5.76 3.38
C ASN A 100 14.20 -6.11 2.60
N ARG A 101 14.08 -6.96 1.56
CA ARG A 101 15.21 -7.27 0.67
C ARG A 101 15.63 -6.04 -0.14
N VAL A 102 14.67 -5.30 -0.69
CA VAL A 102 14.92 -4.06 -1.44
C VAL A 102 15.58 -2.99 -0.54
N ALA A 103 15.15 -2.87 0.70
CA ALA A 103 15.75 -1.93 1.65
C ALA A 103 17.22 -2.23 1.97
N ALA A 104 17.67 -3.46 1.77
CA ALA A 104 19.06 -3.87 1.96
C ALA A 104 19.97 -3.55 0.76
N TRP A 105 19.43 -3.17 -0.40
CA TRP A 105 20.23 -2.93 -1.62
C TRP A 105 21.23 -1.78 -1.52
N ALA A 106 21.06 -0.87 -0.58
CA ALA A 106 22.00 0.24 -0.39
C ALA A 106 23.45 -0.23 -0.17
N GLY A 107 23.66 -1.49 0.28
CA GLY A 107 24.96 -2.12 0.46
C GLY A 107 25.30 -3.21 -0.55
N ALA A 108 24.40 -3.48 -1.51
CA ALA A 108 24.59 -4.58 -2.48
C ALA A 108 25.56 -4.18 -3.60
N GLY A 109 26.38 -5.16 -4.05
CA GLY A 109 27.31 -4.98 -5.15
C GLY A 109 26.62 -4.95 -6.53
N PRO A 110 27.35 -4.55 -7.60
CA PRO A 110 26.81 -4.50 -8.96
C PRO A 110 26.35 -5.87 -9.51
N GLU A 111 26.93 -6.96 -9.01
CA GLU A 111 26.64 -8.33 -9.45
C GLU A 111 25.21 -8.78 -9.14
N GLU A 112 24.58 -8.18 -8.14
CA GLU A 112 23.21 -8.48 -7.73
C GLU A 112 22.15 -7.64 -8.48
N ALA A 113 22.56 -6.67 -9.28
CA ALA A 113 21.68 -5.70 -9.92
C ALA A 113 20.58 -6.32 -10.81
N PRO A 114 20.83 -7.34 -11.67
CA PRO A 114 19.79 -7.95 -12.50
C PRO A 114 18.69 -8.63 -11.69
N THR A 115 19.08 -9.42 -10.68
CA THR A 115 18.15 -10.11 -9.76
C THR A 115 17.34 -9.10 -8.95
N ASN A 116 17.96 -8.00 -8.55
CA ASN A 116 17.32 -6.94 -7.81
C ASN A 116 16.22 -6.24 -8.59
N ARG A 117 16.41 -5.95 -9.90
CA ARG A 117 15.35 -5.36 -10.75
C ARG A 117 14.17 -6.30 -10.92
N GLU A 118 14.40 -7.59 -11.14
CA GLU A 118 13.33 -8.57 -11.25
C GLU A 118 12.47 -8.63 -9.98
N LEU A 119 13.12 -8.61 -8.80
CA LEU A 119 12.44 -8.59 -7.53
C LEU A 119 11.59 -7.33 -7.34
N ALA A 120 12.09 -6.16 -7.76
CA ALA A 120 11.35 -4.91 -7.75
C ALA A 120 10.14 -4.95 -8.69
N HIS A 121 10.30 -5.46 -9.91
CA HIS A 121 9.19 -5.63 -10.84
C HIS A 121 8.10 -6.58 -10.32
N ARG A 122 8.49 -7.64 -9.61
CA ARG A 122 7.53 -8.51 -8.93
C ARG A 122 6.77 -7.74 -7.85
N TRP A 123 7.46 -6.93 -7.05
CA TRP A 123 6.84 -6.08 -6.05
C TRP A 123 5.86 -5.09 -6.71
N ASP A 124 6.25 -4.43 -7.78
CA ASP A 124 5.41 -3.46 -8.50
C ASP A 124 4.10 -4.09 -9.02
N ARG A 125 4.14 -5.32 -9.55
CA ARG A 125 2.92 -6.05 -9.97
C ARG A 125 1.99 -6.37 -8.80
N LEU A 126 2.54 -6.84 -7.68
CA LEU A 126 1.77 -7.13 -6.47
C LEU A 126 1.22 -5.84 -5.84
N HIS A 127 1.98 -4.76 -5.94
CA HIS A 127 1.57 -3.45 -5.48
C HIS A 127 0.35 -2.93 -6.27
N TRP A 128 0.30 -3.11 -7.59
CA TRP A 128 -0.88 -2.78 -8.40
C TRP A 128 -2.12 -3.59 -8.00
N LEU A 129 -1.97 -4.86 -7.67
CA LEU A 129 -3.07 -5.66 -7.12
C LEU A 129 -3.57 -5.07 -5.79
N ARG A 130 -2.64 -4.69 -4.91
CA ARG A 130 -2.98 -4.03 -3.64
C ARG A 130 -3.73 -2.73 -3.87
N VAL A 131 -3.26 -1.89 -4.79
CA VAL A 131 -3.92 -0.61 -5.15
C VAL A 131 -5.34 -0.87 -5.66
N ALA A 132 -5.55 -1.88 -6.50
CA ALA A 132 -6.88 -2.22 -7.01
C ALA A 132 -7.85 -2.64 -5.89
N LEU A 133 -7.38 -3.47 -4.93
CA LEU A 133 -8.18 -3.87 -3.77
C LEU A 133 -8.52 -2.68 -2.85
N LEU A 134 -7.56 -1.78 -2.63
CA LEU A 134 -7.76 -0.58 -1.84
C LEU A 134 -8.71 0.41 -2.51
N LEU A 135 -8.60 0.60 -3.83
CA LEU A 135 -9.55 1.41 -4.61
C LEU A 135 -10.97 0.87 -4.51
N LEU A 136 -11.13 -0.44 -4.61
CA LEU A 136 -12.44 -1.07 -4.45
C LEU A 136 -13.00 -0.84 -3.04
N ALA A 137 -12.17 -1.02 -2.00
CA ALA A 137 -12.58 -0.74 -0.63
C ALA A 137 -12.97 0.73 -0.45
N PHE A 138 -12.21 1.66 -1.01
CA PHE A 138 -12.50 3.10 -0.95
C PHE A 138 -13.82 3.45 -1.64
N VAL A 139 -14.07 2.92 -2.84
CA VAL A 139 -15.34 3.13 -3.56
C VAL A 139 -16.52 2.66 -2.72
N LEU A 140 -16.42 1.47 -2.11
CA LEU A 140 -17.50 0.94 -1.26
C LEU A 140 -17.77 1.79 -0.03
N VAL A 141 -16.72 2.38 0.59
CA VAL A 141 -16.86 3.29 1.72
C VAL A 141 -17.47 4.64 1.31
N ALA A 142 -17.14 5.10 0.10
CA ALA A 142 -17.62 6.40 -0.41
C ALA A 142 -19.06 6.34 -0.96
N LEU A 143 -19.62 5.14 -1.16
CA LEU A 143 -21.02 5.01 -1.57
C LEU A 143 -21.95 5.42 -0.42
N PRO A 144 -23.03 6.15 -0.73
CA PRO A 144 -24.06 6.45 0.27
C PRO A 144 -24.69 5.14 0.72
N GLY A 145 -24.75 4.92 2.03
CA GLY A 145 -25.38 3.78 2.67
C GLY A 145 -26.91 3.91 2.69
#